data_6129fe0b1039f20b0825383375bb84a7
#
_entry.id   6129fe0b1039f20b0825383375bb84a7
#
_cell.length_a   1.000
_cell.length_b   1.000
_cell.length_c   1.000
_cell.angle_alpha   90.00
_cell.angle_beta   90.00
_cell.angle_gamma   90.00
#
_symmetry.space_group_name_H-M   'P 1'
#
loop_
_entity.id
_entity.type
_entity.pdbx_description
1 polymer ?
#
loop_
_entity_poly.entity_id
_entity_poly.type
_entity_poly.pdbx_seq_one_letter_code
_entity_poly.pdbx_strand_id
1 'polypeptide(L)'
;MKSLCLAMLLSVSVLCASSPEQRLAKATRADRNGWIALHLEGSPRDIGYQHGCLLASEIDDALRMFAFYLKQTTGKDWNFYREAAGRMFWTKLDPEYQQEIAGIAEGLRARGKTYDSLDITALNGNIEITSYYIPALKEKEKPGSGDNLAPGKCSAFIATGSWTEDGRIVMGHNNWSEYIAGERWNIILDVVPEKGYRILMDAFPGFIHSGDDFAMNGAGLLYTETTITQFKGFDENGVPEFMRARKAAQYGRSIDDFVRIMTKGNNGAYANDWLVGDLSSNEIARVELGLKNHRVWRTKDGFYEGSNFASDEKLLAEETTFNVRDSANSPNARKTRWAQLIEKHKGEINAENGMAFESDHVDVRLGGFAANRCVLCGHVDQDSLGTPEFSWAPYFPGGAVQGKVTTAALAKELKFWARMGHPCGEDFIASTFFKAHPEYQWQEPFLRDMKAHPWTLFEAK
;
A
#
# COMPACT_ATOMS: atom_id res chain seq x y z
N MET A 1 -5.97 65.80 40.68
CA MET A 1 -6.40 64.79 39.69
C MET A 1 -5.15 64.40 38.86
N LYS A 2 -4.57 63.23 39.15
CA LYS A 2 -3.43 62.71 38.42
C LYS A 2 -3.92 61.57 37.53
N SER A 3 -3.92 61.75 36.22
CA SER A 3 -4.24 60.72 35.24
C SER A 3 -3.08 59.74 35.11
N LEU A 4 -3.33 58.49 35.43
CA LEU A 4 -2.40 57.39 35.21
C LEU A 4 -2.67 56.81 33.82
N CYS A 5 -1.75 57.04 32.86
CA CYS A 5 -1.76 56.33 31.56
C CYS A 5 -1.16 54.96 31.75
N LEU A 6 -1.98 53.93 31.62
CA LEU A 6 -1.56 52.52 31.59
C LEU A 6 -1.15 52.17 30.16
N ALA A 7 0.12 52.06 29.89
CA ALA A 7 0.63 51.57 28.61
C ALA A 7 0.52 50.03 28.55
N MET A 8 -0.36 49.53 27.73
CA MET A 8 -0.54 48.09 27.47
C MET A 8 0.51 47.66 26.44
N LEU A 9 1.56 46.99 26.87
CA LEU A 9 2.56 46.35 26.01
C LEU A 9 1.92 45.08 25.40
N LEU A 10 1.54 45.16 24.11
CA LEU A 10 1.20 44.00 23.31
C LEU A 10 2.50 43.28 22.98
N SER A 11 2.79 42.17 23.64
CA SER A 11 3.83 41.26 23.23
C SER A 11 3.36 40.48 21.99
N VAL A 12 3.78 40.90 20.81
CA VAL A 12 3.66 40.13 19.59
C VAL A 12 4.66 39.00 19.68
N SER A 13 4.21 37.78 20.00
CA SER A 13 5.03 36.57 19.87
C SER A 13 5.24 36.31 18.38
N VAL A 14 6.39 36.71 17.87
CA VAL A 14 6.85 36.27 16.54
C VAL A 14 7.12 34.77 16.66
N LEU A 15 6.21 33.95 16.14
CA LEU A 15 6.48 32.55 15.90
C LEU A 15 7.62 32.49 14.86
N CYS A 16 8.87 32.36 15.32
CA CYS A 16 10.01 32.07 14.46
C CYS A 16 9.74 30.70 13.82
N ALA A 17 9.61 30.66 12.52
CA ALA A 17 9.62 29.40 11.76
C ALA A 17 10.92 28.65 12.07
N SER A 18 10.84 27.37 12.37
CA SER A 18 12.01 26.51 12.66
C SER A 18 12.97 26.52 11.48
N SER A 19 14.29 26.58 11.74
CA SER A 19 15.28 26.50 10.69
C SER A 19 15.25 25.12 10.00
N PRO A 20 15.73 24.98 8.75
CA PRO A 20 15.84 23.69 8.07
C PRO A 20 16.54 22.62 8.91
N GLU A 21 17.61 22.97 9.61
CA GLU A 21 18.37 22.08 10.50
C GLU A 21 17.52 21.65 11.70
N GLN A 22 16.75 22.55 12.30
CA GLN A 22 15.87 22.24 13.42
C GLN A 22 14.74 21.28 13.01
N ARG A 23 14.20 21.46 11.80
CA ARG A 23 13.16 20.56 11.24
C ARG A 23 13.68 19.15 10.98
N LEU A 24 14.94 18.99 10.58
CA LEU A 24 15.58 17.70 10.32
C LEU A 24 16.17 17.01 11.57
N ALA A 25 16.33 17.74 12.68
CA ALA A 25 17.08 17.27 13.84
C ALA A 25 16.55 15.96 14.47
N LYS A 26 15.25 15.67 14.31
CA LYS A 26 14.61 14.46 14.83
C LYS A 26 14.46 13.35 13.80
N ALA A 27 14.69 13.64 12.53
CA ALA A 27 14.53 12.67 11.47
C ALA A 27 15.83 11.89 11.20
N THR A 28 15.68 10.63 10.83
CA THR A 28 16.83 9.79 10.43
C THR A 28 16.50 8.94 9.23
N ARG A 29 17.55 8.59 8.45
CA ARG A 29 17.51 7.63 7.34
C ARG A 29 18.56 6.55 7.58
N ALA A 30 18.20 5.30 7.35
CA ALA A 30 19.11 4.15 7.38
C ALA A 30 18.78 3.21 6.22
N ASP A 31 19.77 2.95 5.38
CA ASP A 31 19.62 2.04 4.24
C ASP A 31 20.08 0.64 4.68
N ARG A 32 19.20 -0.38 4.50
CA ARG A 32 19.48 -1.74 4.97
C ARG A 32 18.80 -2.79 4.10
N ASN A 33 19.57 -3.68 3.51
CA ASN A 33 19.09 -4.85 2.77
C ASN A 33 17.98 -4.48 1.74
N GLY A 34 18.27 -3.47 0.89
CA GLY A 34 17.36 -3.00 -0.16
C GLY A 34 16.26 -2.04 0.32
N TRP A 35 16.06 -1.90 1.62
CA TRP A 35 15.11 -0.97 2.22
C TRP A 35 15.76 0.33 2.67
N ILE A 36 14.98 1.39 2.64
CA ILE A 36 15.30 2.71 3.21
C ILE A 36 14.36 2.95 4.39
N ALA A 37 14.88 2.83 5.61
CA ALA A 37 14.12 3.08 6.81
C ALA A 37 14.23 4.55 7.23
N LEU A 38 13.08 5.23 7.39
CA LEU A 38 12.97 6.59 7.86
C LEU A 38 12.30 6.64 9.23
N HIS A 39 12.86 7.45 10.13
CA HIS A 39 12.16 7.94 11.30
C HIS A 39 11.80 9.41 11.08
N LEU A 40 10.52 9.75 11.23
CA LEU A 40 9.96 11.08 10.99
C LEU A 40 9.15 11.50 12.23
N GLU A 41 9.41 12.70 12.78
CA GLU A 41 8.74 13.15 14.01
C GLU A 41 8.41 14.65 13.97
N GLY A 42 7.21 15.00 14.40
CA GLY A 42 6.82 16.40 14.61
C GLY A 42 5.43 16.78 14.09
N SER A 43 5.28 18.06 13.74
CA SER A 43 4.06 18.54 13.08
C SER A 43 3.88 17.89 11.71
N PRO A 44 2.64 17.83 11.17
CA PRO A 44 2.42 17.27 9.83
C PRO A 44 3.34 17.90 8.77
N ARG A 45 3.54 19.23 8.83
CA ARG A 45 4.41 19.94 7.90
C ARG A 45 5.88 19.59 8.07
N ASP A 46 6.34 19.33 9.31
CA ASP A 46 7.73 18.93 9.58
C ASP A 46 7.97 17.47 9.16
N ILE A 47 7.04 16.56 9.44
CA ILE A 47 7.07 15.18 8.96
C ILE A 47 7.21 15.16 7.43
N GLY A 48 6.36 15.92 6.73
CA GLY A 48 6.45 16.04 5.29
C GLY A 48 7.78 16.63 4.81
N TYR A 49 8.27 17.68 5.45
CA TYR A 49 9.57 18.30 5.11
C TYR A 49 10.74 17.31 5.27
N GLN A 50 10.75 16.57 6.38
CA GLN A 50 11.72 15.52 6.64
C GLN A 50 11.69 14.44 5.55
N HIS A 51 10.49 13.95 5.22
CA HIS A 51 10.25 12.97 4.16
C HIS A 51 10.79 13.46 2.81
N GLY A 52 10.37 14.65 2.38
CA GLY A 52 10.81 15.24 1.11
C GLY A 52 12.31 15.52 1.04
N CYS A 53 12.94 15.92 2.17
CA CYS A 53 14.39 16.13 2.22
C CYS A 53 15.18 14.82 2.18
N LEU A 54 14.74 13.80 2.91
CA LEU A 54 15.49 12.53 3.06
C LEU A 54 15.34 11.60 1.86
N LEU A 55 14.23 11.72 1.10
CA LEU A 55 13.95 10.92 -0.10
C LEU A 55 13.89 11.73 -1.38
N ALA A 56 14.58 12.88 -1.46
CA ALA A 56 14.44 13.78 -2.62
C ALA A 56 14.83 13.13 -3.96
N SER A 57 15.81 12.25 -3.97
CA SER A 57 16.22 11.49 -5.16
C SER A 57 15.27 10.39 -5.52
N GLU A 58 14.77 9.68 -4.54
CA GLU A 58 13.83 8.56 -4.71
C GLU A 58 12.46 9.06 -5.18
N ILE A 59 11.97 10.17 -4.61
CA ILE A 59 10.72 10.80 -5.03
C ILE A 59 10.83 11.37 -6.46
N ASP A 60 11.95 12.01 -6.80
CA ASP A 60 12.20 12.49 -8.17
C ASP A 60 12.22 11.34 -9.19
N ASP A 61 12.91 10.26 -8.87
CA ASP A 61 12.95 9.06 -9.72
C ASP A 61 11.56 8.43 -9.89
N ALA A 62 10.80 8.31 -8.79
CA ALA A 62 9.43 7.80 -8.79
C ALA A 62 8.49 8.65 -9.66
N LEU A 63 8.53 9.97 -9.53
CA LEU A 63 7.70 10.89 -10.32
C LEU A 63 8.03 10.82 -11.81
N ARG A 64 9.31 10.75 -12.18
CA ARG A 64 9.73 10.59 -13.57
C ARG A 64 9.33 9.23 -14.13
N MET A 65 9.49 8.17 -13.35
CA MET A 65 9.05 6.84 -13.72
C MET A 65 7.55 6.80 -13.96
N PHE A 66 6.72 7.31 -13.03
CA PHE A 66 5.28 7.33 -13.22
C PHE A 66 4.84 8.22 -14.38
N ALA A 67 5.45 9.39 -14.59
CA ALA A 67 5.15 10.23 -15.74
C ALA A 67 5.40 9.49 -17.08
N PHE A 68 6.46 8.69 -17.15
CA PHE A 68 6.77 7.85 -18.29
C PHE A 68 5.79 6.67 -18.39
N TYR A 69 5.69 5.84 -17.35
CA TYR A 69 4.93 4.59 -17.36
C TYR A 69 3.43 4.82 -17.61
N LEU A 70 2.84 5.80 -16.92
CA LEU A 70 1.42 6.10 -17.06
C LEU A 70 1.10 6.70 -18.43
N LYS A 71 2.01 7.47 -19.02
CA LYS A 71 1.85 7.96 -20.41
C LYS A 71 1.81 6.80 -21.40
N GLN A 72 2.68 5.80 -21.24
CA GLN A 72 2.73 4.63 -22.12
C GLN A 72 1.50 3.74 -21.95
N THR A 73 1.05 3.50 -20.74
CA THR A 73 -0.01 2.52 -20.44
C THR A 73 -1.42 3.10 -20.53
N THR A 74 -1.62 4.38 -20.24
CA THR A 74 -2.94 5.01 -20.23
C THR A 74 -3.14 6.04 -21.34
N GLY A 75 -2.06 6.50 -21.99
CA GLY A 75 -2.07 7.61 -22.93
C GLY A 75 -2.20 8.99 -22.27
N LYS A 76 -2.35 9.06 -20.95
CA LYS A 76 -2.48 10.32 -20.19
C LYS A 76 -1.11 10.78 -19.68
N ASP A 77 -0.80 12.07 -19.84
CA ASP A 77 0.43 12.64 -19.32
C ASP A 77 0.30 13.01 -17.83
N TRP A 78 1.42 13.36 -17.20
CA TRP A 78 1.44 13.70 -15.78
C TRP A 78 0.57 14.90 -15.42
N ASN A 79 0.39 15.86 -16.34
CA ASN A 79 -0.47 17.00 -16.10
C ASN A 79 -1.94 16.59 -15.91
N PHE A 80 -2.43 15.59 -16.66
CA PHE A 80 -3.75 15.01 -16.43
C PHE A 80 -3.92 14.49 -14.99
N TYR A 81 -2.89 13.79 -14.46
CA TYR A 81 -2.91 13.28 -13.08
C TYR A 81 -2.92 14.41 -12.05
N ARG A 82 -2.14 15.46 -12.27
CA ARG A 82 -2.12 16.65 -11.41
C ARG A 82 -3.49 17.36 -11.37
N GLU A 83 -4.10 17.57 -12.54
CA GLU A 83 -5.43 18.20 -12.65
C GLU A 83 -6.51 17.35 -11.99
N ALA A 84 -6.50 16.03 -12.21
CA ALA A 84 -7.40 15.08 -11.57
C ALA A 84 -7.25 15.11 -10.04
N ALA A 85 -6.01 15.03 -9.54
CA ALA A 85 -5.72 15.07 -8.10
C ALA A 85 -6.14 16.42 -7.47
N GLY A 86 -5.88 17.55 -8.13
CA GLY A 86 -6.30 18.87 -7.66
C GLY A 86 -7.82 19.01 -7.54
N ARG A 87 -8.55 18.50 -8.53
CA ARG A 87 -10.01 18.56 -8.58
C ARG A 87 -10.68 17.58 -7.63
N MET A 88 -10.22 16.32 -7.58
CA MET A 88 -10.91 15.26 -6.86
C MET A 88 -10.41 15.06 -5.44
N PHE A 89 -9.12 15.25 -5.17
CA PHE A 89 -8.51 14.85 -3.90
C PHE A 89 -8.10 16.03 -3.02
N TRP A 90 -7.31 16.97 -3.53
CA TRP A 90 -6.68 18.02 -2.72
C TRP A 90 -7.64 18.73 -1.75
N THR A 91 -8.82 19.12 -2.23
CA THR A 91 -9.82 19.86 -1.42
C THR A 91 -10.54 18.99 -0.39
N LYS A 92 -10.38 17.66 -0.47
CA LYS A 92 -11.02 16.69 0.43
C LYS A 92 -10.06 16.11 1.46
N LEU A 93 -8.76 16.43 1.33
CA LEU A 93 -7.79 16.03 2.33
C LEU A 93 -8.03 16.80 3.64
N ASP A 94 -7.94 16.11 4.77
CA ASP A 94 -7.92 16.79 6.06
C ASP A 94 -6.72 17.77 6.13
N PRO A 95 -6.86 18.93 6.80
CA PRO A 95 -5.82 19.97 6.80
C PRO A 95 -4.42 19.48 7.24
N GLU A 96 -4.34 18.50 8.12
CA GLU A 96 -3.06 17.93 8.54
C GLU A 96 -2.35 17.20 7.40
N TYR A 97 -3.06 16.46 6.56
CA TYR A 97 -2.46 15.74 5.42
C TYR A 97 -2.13 16.68 4.26
N GLN A 98 -2.91 17.77 4.08
CA GLN A 98 -2.50 18.86 3.18
C GLN A 98 -1.18 19.48 3.62
N GLN A 99 -0.99 19.68 4.93
CA GLN A 99 0.27 20.21 5.48
C GLN A 99 1.42 19.23 5.32
N GLU A 100 1.20 17.93 5.53
CA GLU A 100 2.22 16.90 5.34
C GLU A 100 2.66 16.85 3.88
N ILE A 101 1.73 16.81 2.92
CA ILE A 101 2.02 16.85 1.48
C ILE A 101 2.73 18.16 1.08
N ALA A 102 2.30 19.30 1.59
CA ALA A 102 2.98 20.57 1.36
C ALA A 102 4.41 20.57 1.93
N GLY A 103 4.59 19.93 3.08
CA GLY A 103 5.90 19.69 3.69
C GLY A 103 6.82 18.87 2.80
N ILE A 104 6.32 17.77 2.19
CA ILE A 104 7.11 16.95 1.24
C ILE A 104 7.59 17.84 0.07
N ALA A 105 6.69 18.61 -0.53
CA ALA A 105 7.04 19.53 -1.62
C ALA A 105 8.06 20.59 -1.20
N GLU A 106 8.00 21.08 0.04
CA GLU A 106 9.04 21.99 0.60
C GLU A 106 10.39 21.31 0.77
N GLY A 107 10.40 20.08 1.30
CA GLY A 107 11.61 19.28 1.44
C GLY A 107 12.28 19.02 0.10
N LEU A 108 11.51 18.69 -0.92
CA LEU A 108 11.98 18.52 -2.30
C LEU A 108 12.59 19.82 -2.84
N ARG A 109 11.93 20.97 -2.66
CA ARG A 109 12.47 22.27 -3.08
C ARG A 109 13.76 22.63 -2.36
N ALA A 110 13.88 22.31 -1.07
CA ALA A 110 15.12 22.49 -0.30
C ALA A 110 16.30 21.65 -0.85
N ARG A 111 15.98 20.58 -1.60
CA ARG A 111 16.94 19.72 -2.31
C ARG A 111 17.05 20.01 -3.81
N GLY A 112 16.53 21.16 -4.28
CA GLY A 112 16.65 21.60 -5.66
C GLY A 112 15.68 20.93 -6.65
N LYS A 113 14.60 20.27 -6.16
CA LYS A 113 13.55 19.71 -7.00
C LYS A 113 12.37 20.70 -7.13
N THR A 114 11.66 20.68 -8.26
CA THR A 114 10.65 21.72 -8.60
C THR A 114 9.22 21.24 -8.47
N TYR A 115 8.98 20.12 -7.79
CA TYR A 115 7.65 19.56 -7.56
C TYR A 115 6.86 20.36 -6.52
N ASP A 116 5.53 20.36 -6.67
CA ASP A 116 4.61 21.03 -5.75
C ASP A 116 3.65 20.03 -5.07
N SER A 117 2.72 20.56 -4.29
CA SER A 117 1.75 19.74 -3.55
C SER A 117 0.82 18.93 -4.45
N LEU A 118 0.53 19.40 -5.68
CA LEU A 118 -0.30 18.65 -6.62
C LEU A 118 0.46 17.47 -7.23
N ASP A 119 1.77 17.57 -7.42
CA ASP A 119 2.60 16.43 -7.84
C ASP A 119 2.55 15.32 -6.78
N ILE A 120 2.70 15.68 -5.51
CA ILE A 120 2.67 14.71 -4.40
C ILE A 120 1.25 14.15 -4.19
N THR A 121 0.21 14.97 -4.35
CA THR A 121 -1.19 14.48 -4.28
C THR A 121 -1.48 13.52 -5.42
N ALA A 122 -1.05 13.83 -6.64
CA ALA A 122 -1.19 12.96 -7.81
C ALA A 122 -0.42 11.64 -7.63
N LEU A 123 0.78 11.71 -7.04
CA LEU A 123 1.59 10.55 -6.72
C LEU A 123 0.88 9.62 -5.73
N ASN A 124 0.33 10.16 -4.63
CA ASN A 124 -0.43 9.38 -3.64
C ASN A 124 -1.72 8.79 -4.21
N GLY A 125 -2.43 9.53 -5.06
CA GLY A 125 -3.70 9.10 -5.66
C GLY A 125 -3.57 8.42 -7.02
N ASN A 126 -2.36 8.06 -7.49
CA ASN A 126 -2.15 7.54 -8.84
C ASN A 126 -2.92 6.23 -9.12
N ILE A 127 -3.00 5.34 -8.15
CA ILE A 127 -3.75 4.07 -8.26
C ILE A 127 -5.24 4.37 -8.47
N GLU A 128 -5.81 5.28 -7.66
CA GLU A 128 -7.22 5.66 -7.77
C GLU A 128 -7.53 6.34 -9.12
N ILE A 129 -6.61 7.19 -9.61
CA ILE A 129 -6.79 7.83 -10.92
C ILE A 129 -6.67 6.81 -12.04
N THR A 130 -5.63 5.98 -12.02
CA THR A 130 -5.34 5.03 -13.09
C THR A 130 -6.38 3.94 -13.20
N SER A 131 -6.70 3.30 -12.07
CA SER A 131 -7.46 2.05 -12.04
C SER A 131 -8.96 2.24 -11.82
N TYR A 132 -9.41 3.44 -11.42
CA TYR A 132 -10.82 3.69 -11.13
C TYR A 132 -11.37 4.92 -11.87
N TYR A 133 -10.70 6.07 -11.81
CA TYR A 133 -11.19 7.28 -12.47
C TYR A 133 -11.10 7.21 -14.00
N ILE A 134 -9.97 6.77 -14.57
CA ILE A 134 -9.83 6.64 -16.03
C ILE A 134 -10.84 5.64 -16.62
N PRO A 135 -11.04 4.43 -16.05
CA PRO A 135 -12.11 3.53 -16.48
C PRO A 135 -13.50 4.15 -16.37
N ALA A 136 -13.80 4.87 -15.28
CA ALA A 136 -15.09 5.55 -15.13
C ALA A 136 -15.32 6.65 -16.18
N LEU A 137 -14.27 7.36 -16.61
CA LEU A 137 -14.36 8.31 -17.74
C LEU A 137 -14.68 7.59 -19.05
N LYS A 138 -13.97 6.49 -19.35
CA LYS A 138 -14.22 5.70 -20.58
C LYS A 138 -15.64 5.17 -20.60
N GLU A 139 -16.15 4.65 -19.47
CA GLU A 139 -17.52 4.15 -19.36
C GLU A 139 -18.57 5.26 -19.59
N LYS A 140 -18.31 6.49 -19.09
CA LYS A 140 -19.19 7.67 -19.37
C LYS A 140 -19.18 8.06 -20.84
N GLU A 141 -18.03 8.01 -21.51
CA GLU A 141 -17.88 8.34 -22.93
C GLU A 141 -18.50 7.28 -23.85
N LYS A 142 -18.33 6.01 -23.52
CA LYS A 142 -18.83 4.88 -24.28
C LYS A 142 -19.26 3.75 -23.35
N PRO A 143 -20.55 3.62 -23.02
CA PRO A 143 -21.05 2.56 -22.16
C PRO A 143 -20.64 1.15 -22.65
N GLY A 144 -20.15 0.33 -21.74
CA GLY A 144 -19.65 -1.03 -22.01
C GLY A 144 -18.20 -1.08 -22.53
N SER A 145 -17.50 0.05 -22.60
CA SER A 145 -16.09 0.11 -23.02
C SER A 145 -15.10 0.24 -21.85
N GLY A 146 -15.61 0.32 -20.63
CA GLY A 146 -14.78 0.38 -19.44
C GLY A 146 -14.06 -0.95 -19.24
N ASP A 147 -12.80 -1.04 -19.70
CA ASP A 147 -11.92 -2.13 -19.29
C ASP A 147 -11.80 -2.05 -17.77
N ASN A 148 -12.13 -3.13 -17.08
CA ASN A 148 -11.98 -3.23 -15.63
C ASN A 148 -10.50 -3.36 -15.30
N LEU A 149 -9.82 -2.24 -15.19
CA LEU A 149 -8.40 -2.15 -14.92
C LEU A 149 -8.06 -2.12 -13.43
N ALA A 150 -9.05 -2.32 -12.52
CA ALA A 150 -8.70 -2.49 -11.11
C ALA A 150 -7.83 -3.76 -10.99
N PRO A 151 -6.50 -3.61 -10.94
CA PRO A 151 -5.60 -4.75 -10.88
C PRO A 151 -5.75 -5.39 -9.50
N GLY A 152 -5.96 -6.69 -9.48
CA GLY A 152 -5.74 -7.44 -8.25
C GLY A 152 -4.25 -7.58 -8.04
N LYS A 153 -3.74 -6.96 -6.99
CA LYS A 153 -2.32 -7.05 -6.61
C LYS A 153 -2.29 -7.57 -5.19
N CYS A 154 -1.35 -8.36 -4.81
CA CYS A 154 -1.15 -8.83 -3.45
C CYS A 154 -1.71 -10.22 -3.12
N SER A 155 -1.17 -10.77 -2.05
CA SER A 155 -1.59 -12.01 -1.43
C SER A 155 -1.32 -11.89 0.08
N ALA A 156 -2.29 -12.22 0.93
CA ALA A 156 -2.18 -11.94 2.35
C ALA A 156 -2.87 -13.00 3.23
N PHE A 157 -2.50 -13.06 4.51
CA PHE A 157 -3.23 -13.81 5.53
C PHE A 157 -3.17 -13.12 6.89
N ILE A 158 -4.15 -13.43 7.72
CA ILE A 158 -4.16 -13.13 9.15
C ILE A 158 -4.77 -14.30 9.91
N ALA A 159 -4.16 -14.72 11.02
CA ALA A 159 -4.62 -15.83 11.84
C ALA A 159 -4.51 -15.50 13.34
N THR A 160 -5.34 -16.17 14.17
CA THR A 160 -5.33 -16.01 15.63
C THR A 160 -5.94 -17.23 16.33
N GLY A 161 -5.83 -17.28 17.65
CA GLY A 161 -6.42 -18.33 18.49
C GLY A 161 -5.75 -19.69 18.27
N SER A 162 -6.53 -20.75 18.17
CA SER A 162 -6.02 -22.12 18.01
C SER A 162 -5.25 -22.39 16.71
N TRP A 163 -5.12 -21.40 15.85
CA TRP A 163 -4.43 -21.50 14.55
C TRP A 163 -2.95 -21.09 14.65
N THR A 164 -2.57 -20.29 15.63
CA THR A 164 -1.23 -19.78 15.82
C THR A 164 -0.54 -20.43 17.00
N GLU A 165 0.80 -20.43 16.98
CA GLU A 165 1.65 -21.11 17.97
C GLU A 165 1.42 -20.61 19.42
N ASP A 166 1.23 -19.32 19.60
CA ASP A 166 1.03 -18.67 20.91
C ASP A 166 -0.44 -18.21 21.16
N GLY A 167 -1.35 -18.58 20.28
CA GLY A 167 -2.76 -18.18 20.33
C GLY A 167 -3.01 -16.72 19.98
N ARG A 168 -2.00 -15.99 19.47
CA ARG A 168 -2.09 -14.56 19.14
C ARG A 168 -2.01 -14.31 17.65
N ILE A 169 -2.28 -13.06 17.27
CA ILE A 169 -2.31 -12.63 15.87
C ILE A 169 -0.97 -12.83 15.19
N VAL A 170 -1.00 -13.46 14.01
CA VAL A 170 0.07 -13.48 13.00
C VAL A 170 -0.50 -12.96 11.69
N MET A 171 0.20 -12.06 11.02
CA MET A 171 -0.21 -11.43 9.75
C MET A 171 0.95 -11.42 8.76
N GLY A 172 0.66 -11.76 7.50
CA GLY A 172 1.63 -11.70 6.41
C GLY A 172 1.03 -11.13 5.13
N HIS A 173 1.89 -10.56 4.28
CA HIS A 173 1.50 -9.88 3.05
C HIS A 173 2.60 -9.91 1.99
N ASN A 174 2.26 -10.36 0.80
CA ASN A 174 3.06 -10.17 -0.42
C ASN A 174 2.49 -9.01 -1.24
N ASN A 175 3.27 -7.95 -1.43
CA ASN A 175 2.95 -6.93 -2.40
C ASN A 175 3.24 -7.45 -3.82
N TRP A 176 2.21 -7.54 -4.66
CA TRP A 176 2.38 -7.77 -6.08
C TRP A 176 2.28 -6.44 -6.82
N SER A 177 3.25 -6.16 -7.66
CA SER A 177 3.30 -4.92 -8.45
C SER A 177 3.97 -5.16 -9.79
N GLU A 178 3.81 -4.20 -10.71
CA GLU A 178 4.68 -4.06 -11.86
C GLU A 178 6.12 -3.84 -11.37
N TYR A 179 7.09 -4.60 -11.86
CA TYR A 179 8.47 -4.51 -11.35
C TYR A 179 9.07 -3.11 -11.50
N ILE A 180 8.68 -2.37 -12.56
CA ILE A 180 9.11 -0.98 -12.78
C ILE A 180 8.74 -0.03 -11.63
N ALA A 181 7.63 -0.28 -10.96
CA ALA A 181 7.22 0.44 -9.76
C ALA A 181 7.66 -0.31 -8.50
N GLY A 182 7.51 -1.63 -8.47
CA GLY A 182 7.71 -2.47 -7.31
C GLY A 182 9.13 -2.45 -6.75
N GLU A 183 10.15 -2.34 -7.61
CA GLU A 183 11.54 -2.24 -7.17
C GLU A 183 11.86 -0.92 -6.42
N ARG A 184 10.95 0.06 -6.50
CA ARG A 184 10.98 1.34 -5.77
C ARG A 184 10.11 1.33 -4.51
N TRP A 185 9.34 0.27 -4.28
CA TRP A 185 8.45 0.17 -3.11
C TRP A 185 9.22 -0.33 -1.88
N ASN A 186 10.25 0.40 -1.50
CA ASN A 186 11.26 -0.04 -0.57
C ASN A 186 11.47 0.90 0.62
N ILE A 187 10.42 1.63 1.01
CA ILE A 187 10.50 2.55 2.15
C ILE A 187 9.85 1.90 3.37
N ILE A 188 10.50 2.01 4.53
CA ILE A 188 9.91 1.75 5.84
C ILE A 188 9.74 3.09 6.54
N LEU A 189 8.51 3.44 6.90
CA LEU A 189 8.19 4.68 7.61
C LEU A 189 7.85 4.41 9.07
N ASP A 190 8.65 4.95 9.97
CA ASP A 190 8.37 5.11 11.38
C ASP A 190 7.98 6.57 11.62
N VAL A 191 6.69 6.82 11.82
CA VAL A 191 6.12 8.17 11.93
C VAL A 191 5.62 8.44 13.34
N VAL A 192 6.13 9.50 13.97
CA VAL A 192 5.70 10.00 15.29
C VAL A 192 4.99 11.35 15.10
N PRO A 193 3.67 11.35 14.84
CA PRO A 193 2.92 12.57 14.64
C PRO A 193 2.62 13.27 15.96
N GLU A 194 2.45 14.61 15.95
CA GLU A 194 2.01 15.37 17.14
C GLU A 194 0.65 14.92 17.69
N LYS A 195 -0.21 14.37 16.82
CA LYS A 195 -1.54 13.88 17.16
C LYS A 195 -1.77 12.50 16.62
N GLY A 196 -2.47 11.68 17.38
CA GLY A 196 -2.72 10.29 17.02
C GLY A 196 -1.60 9.37 17.51
N TYR A 197 -1.55 8.17 16.93
CA TYR A 197 -0.62 7.13 17.34
C TYR A 197 0.61 7.12 16.45
N ARG A 198 1.75 6.70 17.00
CA ARG A 198 2.94 6.34 16.22
C ARG A 198 2.57 5.23 15.25
N ILE A 199 3.14 5.30 14.04
CA ILE A 199 2.86 4.37 12.95
C ILE A 199 4.17 3.74 12.49
N LEU A 200 4.16 2.43 12.25
CA LEU A 200 5.18 1.75 11.47
C LEU A 200 4.50 1.09 10.27
N MET A 201 4.99 1.40 9.06
CA MET A 201 4.45 0.87 7.80
C MET A 201 5.55 0.80 6.73
N ASP A 202 5.36 -0.03 5.71
CA ASP A 202 6.09 0.16 4.48
C ASP A 202 5.44 1.26 3.62
N ALA A 203 6.12 1.75 2.61
CA ALA A 203 5.59 2.78 1.73
C ALA A 203 6.35 2.89 0.40
N PHE A 204 5.76 3.63 -0.52
CA PHE A 204 6.41 4.10 -1.73
C PHE A 204 7.04 5.50 -1.50
N PRO A 205 8.15 5.88 -2.19
CA PRO A 205 8.74 7.21 -2.03
C PRO A 205 7.73 8.34 -2.26
N GLY A 206 7.52 9.19 -1.24
CA GLY A 206 6.58 10.32 -1.30
C GLY A 206 5.13 10.00 -0.95
N PHE A 207 4.80 8.74 -0.63
CA PHE A 207 3.49 8.38 -0.10
C PHE A 207 3.38 8.75 1.37
N ILE A 208 2.21 9.28 1.77
CA ILE A 208 1.89 9.53 3.18
C ILE A 208 1.19 8.33 3.83
N HIS A 209 0.84 7.31 3.06
CA HIS A 209 0.24 6.03 3.44
C HIS A 209 1.12 4.87 2.97
N SER A 210 0.77 3.65 3.28
CA SER A 210 1.53 2.49 2.83
C SER A 210 1.41 2.28 1.32
N GLY A 211 0.20 2.30 0.80
CA GLY A 211 -0.10 2.15 -0.63
C GLY A 211 -0.30 0.72 -1.09
N ASP A 212 0.33 -0.27 -0.46
CA ASP A 212 0.02 -1.69 -0.49
C ASP A 212 -0.53 -2.15 0.86
N ASP A 213 -0.72 -1.17 1.73
CA ASP A 213 -1.49 -1.18 2.95
C ASP A 213 -1.07 -2.23 3.99
N PHE A 214 0.23 -2.26 4.30
CA PHE A 214 0.74 -2.98 5.46
C PHE A 214 1.17 -1.98 6.53
N ALA A 215 0.38 -1.85 7.60
CA ALA A 215 0.63 -0.88 8.65
C ALA A 215 0.25 -1.40 10.04
N MET A 216 0.92 -0.83 11.06
CA MET A 216 0.59 -1.01 12.47
C MET A 216 0.81 0.27 13.25
N ASN A 217 0.12 0.42 14.38
CA ASN A 217 0.24 1.61 15.21
C ASN A 217 0.40 1.32 16.70
N GLY A 218 0.77 2.36 17.44
CA GLY A 218 0.99 2.28 18.88
C GLY A 218 -0.24 2.00 19.74
N ALA A 219 -1.45 1.99 19.16
CA ALA A 219 -2.67 1.55 19.83
C ALA A 219 -2.88 0.03 19.74
N GLY A 220 -2.09 -0.67 18.90
CA GLY A 220 -2.22 -2.09 18.69
C GLY A 220 -3.18 -2.48 17.55
N LEU A 221 -3.56 -1.54 16.70
CA LEU A 221 -4.21 -1.81 15.42
C LEU A 221 -3.15 -2.17 14.38
N LEU A 222 -3.37 -3.26 13.65
CA LEU A 222 -2.57 -3.65 12.49
C LEU A 222 -3.50 -4.05 11.34
N TYR A 223 -3.09 -3.80 10.11
CA TYR A 223 -3.88 -4.18 8.95
C TYR A 223 -3.02 -4.40 7.71
N THR A 224 -3.59 -5.16 6.78
CA THR A 224 -3.12 -5.30 5.41
C THR A 224 -4.31 -5.49 4.49
N GLU A 225 -4.07 -5.57 3.17
CA GLU A 225 -5.14 -5.70 2.19
C GLU A 225 -4.78 -6.62 1.03
N THR A 226 -5.80 -6.98 0.26
CA THR A 226 -5.65 -7.41 -1.13
C THR A 226 -6.72 -6.73 -1.99
N THR A 227 -6.32 -6.12 -3.08
CA THR A 227 -7.23 -5.38 -3.96
C THR A 227 -8.30 -6.29 -4.55
N ILE A 228 -9.57 -5.88 -4.53
CA ILE A 228 -10.66 -6.57 -5.21
C ILE A 228 -10.55 -6.31 -6.72
N THR A 229 -10.15 -7.35 -7.46
CA THR A 229 -9.97 -7.25 -8.91
C THR A 229 -11.28 -7.10 -9.66
N GLN A 230 -11.21 -6.54 -10.87
CA GLN A 230 -12.35 -6.34 -11.77
C GLN A 230 -13.52 -5.59 -11.12
N PHE A 231 -13.19 -4.73 -10.18
CA PHE A 231 -14.14 -3.88 -9.47
C PHE A 231 -14.65 -2.75 -10.36
N LYS A 232 -15.94 -2.41 -10.21
CA LYS A 232 -16.62 -1.32 -10.90
C LYS A 232 -17.23 -0.36 -9.90
N GLY A 233 -16.81 0.87 -9.95
CA GLY A 233 -17.40 1.92 -9.13
C GLY A 233 -16.39 2.98 -8.76
N PHE A 234 -16.78 4.24 -8.91
CA PHE A 234 -15.98 5.38 -8.49
C PHE A 234 -16.87 6.59 -8.28
N ASP A 235 -16.73 7.24 -7.14
CA ASP A 235 -17.37 8.52 -6.83
C ASP A 235 -16.34 9.64 -6.76
N GLU A 236 -16.32 10.50 -7.75
CA GLU A 236 -15.43 11.68 -7.81
C GLU A 236 -15.61 12.63 -6.61
N ASN A 237 -16.74 12.55 -5.88
CA ASN A 237 -17.05 13.39 -4.73
C ASN A 237 -16.66 12.74 -3.40
N GLY A 238 -16.27 11.47 -3.39
CA GLY A 238 -15.84 10.79 -2.18
C GLY A 238 -14.44 11.18 -1.73
N VAL A 239 -14.08 10.75 -0.54
CA VAL A 239 -12.77 10.96 0.09
C VAL A 239 -11.79 9.90 -0.44
N PRO A 240 -10.58 10.30 -0.90
CA PRO A 240 -9.63 9.35 -1.45
C PRO A 240 -9.20 8.29 -0.42
N GLU A 241 -8.93 7.10 -0.93
CA GLU A 241 -8.55 5.95 -0.10
C GLU A 241 -7.25 6.22 0.64
N PHE A 242 -6.20 6.73 -0.03
CA PHE A 242 -4.90 6.98 0.58
C PHE A 242 -4.97 7.87 1.83
N MET A 243 -5.90 8.83 1.89
CA MET A 243 -6.13 9.64 3.09
C MET A 243 -6.87 8.86 4.17
N ARG A 244 -7.85 8.02 3.79
CA ARG A 244 -8.61 7.20 4.74
C ARG A 244 -7.72 6.14 5.40
N ALA A 245 -6.87 5.47 4.61
CA ALA A 245 -5.87 4.51 5.11
C ALA A 245 -4.85 5.18 6.04
N ARG A 246 -4.28 6.34 5.63
CA ARG A 246 -3.41 7.14 6.49
C ARG A 246 -4.07 7.51 7.81
N LYS A 247 -5.33 7.92 7.75
CA LYS A 247 -6.12 8.28 8.94
C LYS A 247 -6.42 7.07 9.83
N ALA A 248 -6.70 5.91 9.24
CA ALA A 248 -6.89 4.66 9.98
C ALA A 248 -5.61 4.25 10.71
N ALA A 249 -4.45 4.34 10.06
CA ALA A 249 -3.15 4.10 10.70
C ALA A 249 -2.88 5.06 11.86
N GLN A 250 -3.21 6.35 11.72
CA GLN A 250 -2.89 7.37 12.71
C GLN A 250 -3.88 7.43 13.88
N TYR A 251 -5.16 7.15 13.67
CA TYR A 251 -6.22 7.39 14.66
C TYR A 251 -7.05 6.16 15.01
N GLY A 252 -6.92 5.06 14.26
CA GLY A 252 -7.60 3.81 14.56
C GLY A 252 -6.99 3.13 15.78
N ARG A 253 -7.84 2.68 16.73
CA ARG A 253 -7.44 1.94 17.93
C ARG A 253 -8.11 0.57 18.04
N SER A 254 -9.06 0.30 17.14
CA SER A 254 -9.85 -0.93 17.12
C SER A 254 -10.35 -1.23 15.70
N ILE A 255 -10.82 -2.43 15.48
CA ILE A 255 -11.49 -2.82 14.23
C ILE A 255 -12.68 -1.89 13.94
N ASP A 256 -13.46 -1.49 14.95
CA ASP A 256 -14.61 -0.60 14.75
C ASP A 256 -14.18 0.81 14.30
N ASP A 257 -13.08 1.34 14.86
CA ASP A 257 -12.50 2.61 14.39
C ASP A 257 -12.01 2.50 12.95
N PHE A 258 -11.33 1.40 12.58
CA PHE A 258 -10.89 1.14 11.22
C PHE A 258 -12.07 1.17 10.25
N VAL A 259 -13.09 0.36 10.50
CA VAL A 259 -14.30 0.29 9.66
C VAL A 259 -14.96 1.65 9.53
N ARG A 260 -15.15 2.36 10.63
CA ARG A 260 -15.76 3.70 10.64
C ARG A 260 -14.96 4.73 9.83
N ILE A 261 -13.63 4.70 9.92
CA ILE A 261 -12.75 5.62 9.18
C ILE A 261 -12.77 5.27 7.69
N MET A 262 -12.62 3.98 7.34
CA MET A 262 -12.53 3.54 5.95
C MET A 262 -13.84 3.67 5.18
N THR A 263 -14.99 3.52 5.85
CA THR A 263 -16.31 3.66 5.21
C THR A 263 -16.78 5.11 5.07
N LYS A 264 -16.25 6.03 5.90
CA LYS A 264 -16.72 7.42 5.91
C LYS A 264 -16.33 8.17 4.64
N GLY A 265 -17.32 8.51 3.83
CA GLY A 265 -17.12 9.26 2.60
C GLY A 265 -16.35 8.48 1.53
N ASN A 266 -16.34 7.17 1.61
CA ASN A 266 -15.65 6.27 0.67
C ASN A 266 -15.97 6.62 -0.79
N ASN A 267 -14.93 6.78 -1.61
CA ASN A 267 -15.03 7.07 -3.04
C ASN A 267 -15.09 5.80 -3.92
N GLY A 268 -15.01 4.62 -3.30
CA GLY A 268 -15.01 3.32 -3.99
C GLY A 268 -13.69 2.95 -4.67
N ALA A 269 -12.77 3.92 -4.80
CA ALA A 269 -11.48 3.62 -5.36
C ALA A 269 -10.57 2.96 -4.33
N TYR A 270 -9.70 2.14 -4.88
CA TYR A 270 -8.89 1.13 -4.25
C TYR A 270 -9.76 0.24 -3.36
N ALA A 271 -10.74 -0.41 -4.03
CA ALA A 271 -11.64 -1.35 -3.36
C ALA A 271 -10.86 -2.58 -2.90
N ASN A 272 -10.89 -2.86 -1.61
CA ASN A 272 -10.03 -3.85 -0.99
C ASN A 272 -10.77 -4.84 -0.10
N ASP A 273 -10.20 -6.03 0.02
CA ASP A 273 -10.41 -7.00 1.09
C ASP A 273 -9.34 -6.74 2.16
N TRP A 274 -9.71 -6.03 3.21
CA TRP A 274 -8.84 -5.66 4.33
C TRP A 274 -8.79 -6.75 5.37
N LEU A 275 -7.59 -7.13 5.80
CA LEU A 275 -7.34 -8.02 6.93
C LEU A 275 -6.85 -7.18 8.10
N VAL A 276 -7.64 -7.11 9.16
CA VAL A 276 -7.41 -6.18 10.29
C VAL A 276 -7.27 -6.96 11.58
N GLY A 277 -6.28 -6.61 12.39
CA GLY A 277 -6.06 -7.18 13.72
C GLY A 277 -6.10 -6.12 14.81
N ASP A 278 -6.69 -6.48 15.95
CA ASP A 278 -6.71 -5.69 17.19
C ASP A 278 -5.98 -6.47 18.29
N LEU A 279 -4.76 -6.03 18.64
CA LEU A 279 -3.94 -6.68 19.66
C LEU A 279 -4.57 -6.65 21.06
N SER A 280 -5.41 -5.65 21.34
CA SER A 280 -6.01 -5.48 22.68
C SER A 280 -7.07 -6.54 22.96
N SER A 281 -7.83 -6.94 21.94
CA SER A 281 -8.91 -7.93 22.04
C SER A 281 -8.50 -9.30 21.51
N ASN A 282 -7.33 -9.42 20.88
CA ASN A 282 -6.87 -10.57 20.11
C ASN A 282 -7.89 -11.01 19.04
N GLU A 283 -8.57 -10.04 18.45
CA GLU A 283 -9.59 -10.24 17.44
C GLU A 283 -9.05 -9.88 16.05
N ILE A 284 -9.44 -10.68 15.05
CA ILE A 284 -9.15 -10.38 13.65
C ILE A 284 -10.44 -10.15 12.88
N ALA A 285 -10.35 -9.35 11.83
CA ALA A 285 -11.48 -9.10 10.93
C ALA A 285 -11.04 -9.16 9.46
N ARG A 286 -11.99 -9.60 8.61
CA ARG A 286 -12.02 -9.35 7.18
C ARG A 286 -13.02 -8.22 6.95
N VAL A 287 -12.60 -7.15 6.24
CA VAL A 287 -13.43 -6.01 5.89
C VAL A 287 -13.39 -5.84 4.37
N GLU A 288 -14.38 -6.37 3.68
CA GLU A 288 -14.52 -6.14 2.24
C GLU A 288 -15.24 -4.81 2.01
N LEU A 289 -14.59 -3.91 1.27
CA LEU A 289 -15.05 -2.54 1.06
C LEU A 289 -15.13 -2.19 -0.42
N GLY A 290 -16.33 -2.22 -0.98
CA GLY A 290 -16.68 -1.65 -2.29
C GLY A 290 -17.16 -0.20 -2.17
N LEU A 291 -17.74 0.35 -3.23
CA LEU A 291 -18.34 1.69 -3.21
C LEU A 291 -19.68 1.71 -2.47
N LYS A 292 -20.55 0.76 -2.77
CA LYS A 292 -21.94 0.68 -2.26
C LYS A 292 -22.08 -0.35 -1.15
N ASN A 293 -21.36 -1.45 -1.28
CA ASN A 293 -21.48 -2.59 -0.39
C ASN A 293 -20.18 -2.75 0.43
N HIS A 294 -20.33 -3.08 1.69
CA HIS A 294 -19.23 -3.51 2.53
C HIS A 294 -19.69 -4.61 3.47
N ARG A 295 -18.77 -5.49 3.84
CA ARG A 295 -19.04 -6.57 4.77
C ARG A 295 -17.91 -6.71 5.77
N VAL A 296 -18.24 -7.05 7.02
CA VAL A 296 -17.26 -7.30 8.10
C VAL A 296 -17.52 -8.66 8.70
N TRP A 297 -16.50 -9.51 8.70
CA TRP A 297 -16.48 -10.77 9.46
C TRP A 297 -15.42 -10.65 10.54
N ARG A 298 -15.68 -11.22 11.72
CA ARG A 298 -14.80 -11.09 12.89
C ARG A 298 -14.66 -12.44 13.59
N THR A 299 -13.46 -12.72 14.13
CA THR A 299 -13.22 -13.92 14.95
C THR A 299 -12.06 -13.67 15.93
N LYS A 300 -12.08 -14.44 17.03
CA LYS A 300 -10.95 -14.56 17.99
C LYS A 300 -10.29 -15.93 17.91
N ASP A 301 -10.78 -16.80 17.04
CA ASP A 301 -10.23 -18.12 16.78
C ASP A 301 -10.52 -18.49 15.33
N GLY A 302 -9.53 -18.31 14.46
CA GLY A 302 -9.70 -18.51 13.03
C GLY A 302 -8.62 -17.81 12.20
N PHE A 303 -8.88 -17.77 10.89
CA PHE A 303 -8.03 -17.05 9.93
C PHE A 303 -8.88 -16.39 8.82
N TYR A 304 -8.29 -15.44 8.17
CA TYR A 304 -8.72 -14.89 6.89
C TYR A 304 -7.53 -14.83 5.94
N GLU A 305 -7.80 -15.02 4.66
CA GLU A 305 -6.82 -14.89 3.58
C GLU A 305 -7.32 -13.89 2.54
N GLY A 306 -6.43 -13.16 1.90
CA GLY A 306 -6.71 -12.25 0.80
C GLY A 306 -6.09 -12.77 -0.50
N SER A 307 -6.90 -12.85 -1.56
CA SER A 307 -6.49 -13.37 -2.88
C SER A 307 -7.10 -12.59 -4.04
N ASN A 308 -7.40 -11.30 -3.80
CA ASN A 308 -7.86 -10.33 -4.80
C ASN A 308 -9.29 -10.50 -5.31
N PHE A 309 -10.19 -11.04 -4.52
CA PHE A 309 -11.62 -10.98 -4.82
C PHE A 309 -12.46 -10.94 -3.53
N ALA A 310 -13.68 -10.42 -3.64
CA ALA A 310 -14.60 -10.37 -2.53
C ALA A 310 -15.28 -11.72 -2.30
N SER A 311 -15.55 -12.06 -1.06
CA SER A 311 -16.35 -13.21 -0.65
C SER A 311 -17.82 -12.84 -0.41
N ASP A 312 -18.15 -11.56 -0.24
CA ASP A 312 -19.53 -11.08 -0.12
C ASP A 312 -20.25 -11.19 -1.46
N GLU A 313 -21.31 -12.00 -1.50
CA GLU A 313 -22.05 -12.28 -2.74
C GLU A 313 -22.66 -11.03 -3.36
N LYS A 314 -23.09 -10.06 -2.52
CA LYS A 314 -23.70 -8.83 -2.99
C LYS A 314 -22.68 -7.91 -3.61
N LEU A 315 -21.52 -7.72 -2.97
CA LEU A 315 -20.41 -6.94 -3.51
C LEU A 315 -19.93 -7.55 -4.83
N LEU A 316 -19.71 -8.87 -4.88
CA LEU A 316 -19.34 -9.58 -6.10
C LEU A 316 -20.33 -9.33 -7.25
N ALA A 317 -21.62 -9.52 -6.99
CA ALA A 317 -22.66 -9.45 -8.01
C ALA A 317 -22.92 -8.02 -8.52
N GLU A 318 -22.86 -7.03 -7.63
CA GLU A 318 -23.23 -5.64 -7.95
C GLU A 318 -22.05 -4.78 -8.38
N GLU A 319 -20.82 -5.06 -7.88
CA GLU A 319 -19.69 -4.15 -8.02
C GLU A 319 -18.46 -4.78 -8.71
N THR A 320 -18.54 -6.07 -9.13
CA THR A 320 -17.43 -6.70 -9.87
C THR A 320 -17.91 -7.42 -11.13
N THR A 321 -16.94 -7.79 -11.99
CA THR A 321 -17.15 -8.74 -13.09
C THR A 321 -16.38 -10.03 -12.88
N PHE A 322 -15.76 -10.21 -11.71
CA PHE A 322 -14.92 -11.36 -11.42
C PHE A 322 -15.71 -12.67 -11.40
N ASN A 323 -15.20 -13.68 -12.11
CA ASN A 323 -15.79 -15.00 -12.14
C ASN A 323 -15.17 -15.91 -11.06
N VAL A 324 -15.79 -15.96 -9.90
CA VAL A 324 -15.35 -16.84 -8.77
C VAL A 324 -15.42 -18.33 -9.08
N ARG A 325 -16.11 -18.75 -10.14
CA ARG A 325 -16.27 -20.18 -10.51
C ARG A 325 -15.15 -20.67 -11.42
N ASP A 326 -14.35 -19.78 -11.97
CA ASP A 326 -13.23 -20.13 -12.82
C ASP A 326 -12.04 -20.59 -11.98
N SER A 327 -11.89 -21.91 -11.84
CA SER A 327 -10.78 -22.51 -11.11
C SER A 327 -9.40 -22.32 -11.74
N ALA A 328 -9.35 -21.84 -12.99
CA ALA A 328 -8.09 -21.60 -13.70
C ALA A 328 -7.49 -20.24 -13.40
N ASN A 329 -8.24 -19.32 -12.80
CA ASN A 329 -7.74 -17.99 -12.47
C ASN A 329 -6.79 -17.97 -11.26
N SER A 330 -5.88 -16.99 -11.24
CA SER A 330 -4.88 -16.81 -10.20
C SER A 330 -5.49 -16.61 -8.80
N PRO A 331 -6.49 -15.74 -8.61
CA PRO A 331 -7.11 -15.53 -7.30
C PRO A 331 -7.63 -16.81 -6.64
N ASN A 332 -8.35 -17.65 -7.38
CA ASN A 332 -8.89 -18.91 -6.84
C ASN A 332 -7.80 -19.94 -6.51
N ALA A 333 -6.77 -20.04 -7.35
CA ALA A 333 -5.64 -20.94 -7.08
C ALA A 333 -4.91 -20.54 -5.79
N ARG A 334 -4.61 -19.24 -5.61
CA ARG A 334 -3.94 -18.71 -4.42
C ARG A 334 -4.79 -18.86 -3.16
N LYS A 335 -6.11 -18.60 -3.23
CA LYS A 335 -7.04 -18.85 -2.13
C LYS A 335 -6.99 -20.30 -1.67
N THR A 336 -7.06 -21.24 -2.60
CA THR A 336 -6.96 -22.66 -2.30
C THR A 336 -5.63 -23.00 -1.62
N ARG A 337 -4.52 -22.41 -2.12
CA ARG A 337 -3.20 -22.64 -1.53
C ARG A 337 -3.07 -22.07 -0.12
N TRP A 338 -3.59 -20.89 0.15
CA TRP A 338 -3.66 -20.32 1.50
C TRP A 338 -4.37 -21.25 2.46
N ALA A 339 -5.57 -21.73 2.11
CA ALA A 339 -6.32 -22.67 2.95
C ALA A 339 -5.52 -23.94 3.24
N GLN A 340 -4.85 -24.53 2.23
CA GLN A 340 -4.02 -25.73 2.42
C GLN A 340 -2.86 -25.48 3.39
N LEU A 341 -2.15 -24.34 3.26
CA LEU A 341 -1.01 -24.02 4.12
C LEU A 341 -1.45 -23.75 5.55
N ILE A 342 -2.48 -22.94 5.74
CA ILE A 342 -2.97 -22.55 7.06
C ILE A 342 -3.54 -23.79 7.80
N GLU A 343 -4.32 -24.64 7.12
CA GLU A 343 -4.81 -25.89 7.72
C GLU A 343 -3.69 -26.87 8.07
N LYS A 344 -2.70 -27.01 7.19
CA LYS A 344 -1.54 -27.89 7.43
C LYS A 344 -0.74 -27.48 8.66
N HIS A 345 -0.62 -26.19 8.92
CA HIS A 345 0.17 -25.62 10.01
C HIS A 345 -0.70 -25.09 11.16
N LYS A 346 -1.92 -25.56 11.28
CA LYS A 346 -2.84 -25.18 12.36
C LYS A 346 -2.21 -25.42 13.74
N GLY A 347 -2.18 -24.39 14.58
CA GLY A 347 -1.56 -24.41 15.90
C GLY A 347 -0.04 -24.17 15.91
N GLU A 348 0.58 -23.99 14.75
CA GLU A 348 2.02 -23.78 14.61
C GLU A 348 2.37 -22.47 13.89
N ILE A 349 1.37 -21.69 13.45
CA ILE A 349 1.59 -20.50 12.65
C ILE A 349 2.32 -19.44 13.49
N ASN A 350 3.51 -19.08 13.04
CA ASN A 350 4.39 -18.07 13.62
C ASN A 350 5.04 -17.21 12.51
N ALA A 351 6.01 -16.36 12.83
CA ALA A 351 6.67 -15.51 11.84
C ALA A 351 7.45 -16.32 10.79
N GLU A 352 8.09 -17.42 11.18
CA GLU A 352 8.88 -18.27 10.28
C GLU A 352 7.97 -18.98 9.27
N ASN A 353 6.84 -19.54 9.72
CA ASN A 353 5.82 -20.10 8.83
C ASN A 353 5.27 -19.02 7.90
N GLY A 354 5.00 -17.81 8.40
CA GLY A 354 4.54 -16.68 7.58
C GLY A 354 5.51 -16.38 6.44
N MET A 355 6.80 -16.22 6.73
CA MET A 355 7.84 -16.00 5.71
C MET A 355 7.93 -17.15 4.70
N ALA A 356 7.76 -18.40 5.15
CA ALA A 356 7.73 -19.56 4.28
C ALA A 356 6.49 -19.59 3.38
N PHE A 357 5.31 -19.18 3.89
CA PHE A 357 4.08 -19.08 3.10
C PHE A 357 4.19 -18.02 2.01
N GLU A 358 4.75 -16.84 2.32
CA GLU A 358 4.98 -15.77 1.35
C GLU A 358 5.90 -16.23 0.20
N SER A 359 6.77 -17.18 0.45
CA SER A 359 7.74 -17.75 -0.50
C SER A 359 7.24 -18.98 -1.26
N ASP A 360 5.95 -19.35 -1.08
CA ASP A 360 5.43 -20.62 -1.59
C ASP A 360 5.23 -20.62 -3.11
N HIS A 361 5.64 -21.72 -3.75
CA HIS A 361 5.58 -21.95 -5.20
C HIS A 361 4.72 -23.15 -5.60
N VAL A 362 3.84 -23.63 -4.74
CA VAL A 362 2.95 -24.74 -5.13
C VAL A 362 1.76 -24.19 -5.89
N ASP A 363 1.70 -24.50 -7.19
CA ASP A 363 0.48 -24.31 -7.98
C ASP A 363 -0.47 -25.48 -7.72
N VAL A 364 -1.60 -25.20 -7.06
CA VAL A 364 -2.60 -26.21 -6.71
C VAL A 364 -3.25 -26.87 -7.92
N ARG A 365 -3.25 -26.19 -9.08
CA ARG A 365 -3.81 -26.73 -10.34
C ARG A 365 -2.88 -27.76 -10.98
N LEU A 366 -1.56 -27.57 -10.81
CA LEU A 366 -0.51 -28.46 -11.33
C LEU A 366 -0.10 -29.53 -10.31
N GLY A 367 -0.46 -29.32 -9.03
CA GLY A 367 -0.11 -30.23 -7.94
C GLY A 367 1.38 -30.22 -7.58
N GLY A 368 2.11 -29.15 -7.88
CA GLY A 368 3.55 -29.08 -7.65
C GLY A 368 4.16 -27.71 -7.78
N PHE A 369 5.50 -27.66 -7.71
CA PHE A 369 6.27 -26.43 -7.85
C PHE A 369 6.08 -25.80 -9.25
N ALA A 370 5.83 -24.47 -9.28
CA ALA A 370 5.81 -23.66 -10.49
C ALA A 370 6.24 -22.21 -10.15
N ALA A 371 6.82 -21.53 -11.12
CA ALA A 371 7.01 -20.09 -11.10
C ALA A 371 6.00 -19.47 -12.07
N ASN A 372 4.84 -19.05 -11.57
CA ASN A 372 3.76 -18.52 -12.40
C ASN A 372 2.82 -17.59 -11.58
N ARG A 373 1.73 -17.13 -12.22
CA ARG A 373 0.71 -16.28 -11.60
C ARG A 373 -0.12 -16.93 -10.50
N CYS A 374 -0.11 -18.25 -10.35
CA CYS A 374 -1.03 -19.00 -9.48
C CYS A 374 -0.41 -19.45 -8.17
N VAL A 375 0.82 -19.03 -7.90
CA VAL A 375 1.54 -19.30 -6.65
C VAL A 375 1.58 -18.04 -5.77
N LEU A 376 1.79 -18.20 -4.46
CA LEU A 376 1.75 -17.08 -3.52
C LEU A 376 2.91 -16.10 -3.74
N CYS A 377 4.10 -16.60 -4.05
CA CYS A 377 5.25 -15.76 -4.42
C CYS A 377 5.05 -14.98 -5.73
N GLY A 378 4.23 -15.49 -6.65
CA GLY A 378 3.81 -14.81 -7.86
C GLY A 378 4.94 -14.38 -8.82
N HIS A 379 5.07 -15.11 -9.94
CA HIS A 379 6.04 -14.82 -11.00
C HIS A 379 5.31 -14.72 -12.35
N VAL A 380 4.68 -13.55 -12.59
CA VAL A 380 3.92 -13.35 -13.85
C VAL A 380 4.86 -13.15 -15.04
N ASP A 381 6.07 -12.65 -14.78
CA ASP A 381 7.16 -12.54 -15.76
C ASP A 381 7.63 -13.88 -16.33
N GLN A 382 7.28 -15.00 -15.68
CA GLN A 382 7.58 -16.37 -16.13
C GLN A 382 6.33 -17.11 -16.65
N ASP A 383 5.15 -16.45 -16.68
CA ASP A 383 3.89 -17.06 -17.07
C ASP A 383 3.48 -16.70 -18.51
N SER A 384 3.43 -17.72 -19.40
CA SER A 384 3.04 -17.54 -20.81
C SER A 384 1.59 -17.11 -21.03
N LEU A 385 0.76 -17.11 -19.99
CA LEU A 385 -0.63 -16.66 -20.07
C LEU A 385 -0.81 -15.27 -19.44
N GLY A 386 0.21 -14.75 -18.74
CA GLY A 386 0.08 -13.54 -17.93
C GLY A 386 -0.96 -13.70 -16.81
N THR A 387 -1.60 -12.61 -16.42
CA THR A 387 -2.70 -12.63 -15.45
C THR A 387 -3.88 -11.85 -16.02
N PRO A 388 -4.75 -12.51 -16.81
CA PRO A 388 -5.87 -11.84 -17.48
C PRO A 388 -6.80 -11.10 -16.49
N GLU A 389 -6.95 -11.62 -15.29
CA GLU A 389 -7.76 -11.02 -14.21
C GLU A 389 -7.24 -9.63 -13.79
N PHE A 390 -5.96 -9.37 -13.99
CA PHE A 390 -5.28 -8.10 -13.68
C PHE A 390 -4.94 -7.30 -14.94
N SER A 391 -5.38 -7.76 -16.11
CA SER A 391 -5.01 -7.19 -17.42
C SER A 391 -3.50 -7.21 -17.68
N TRP A 392 -2.77 -8.13 -17.08
CA TRP A 392 -1.35 -8.36 -17.32
C TRP A 392 -1.16 -9.38 -18.45
N ALA A 393 -0.51 -8.93 -19.53
CA ALA A 393 -0.24 -9.73 -20.73
C ALA A 393 0.73 -10.90 -20.43
N PRO A 394 0.89 -11.88 -21.35
CA PRO A 394 1.88 -12.94 -21.22
C PRO A 394 3.26 -12.40 -20.86
N TYR A 395 3.93 -13.07 -19.91
CA TYR A 395 5.25 -12.69 -19.42
C TYR A 395 5.37 -11.24 -18.91
N PHE A 396 4.27 -10.67 -18.41
CA PHE A 396 4.30 -9.30 -17.89
C PHE A 396 5.33 -9.16 -16.76
N PRO A 397 6.24 -8.14 -16.81
CA PRO A 397 7.23 -7.93 -15.73
C PRO A 397 6.55 -7.43 -14.44
N GLY A 398 5.99 -8.36 -13.70
CA GLY A 398 5.22 -8.14 -12.49
C GLY A 398 5.03 -9.42 -11.69
N GLY A 399 4.65 -9.25 -10.44
CA GLY A 399 4.49 -10.33 -9.46
C GLY A 399 4.81 -9.83 -8.06
N ALA A 400 5.17 -10.71 -7.13
CA ALA A 400 5.57 -10.33 -5.79
C ALA A 400 6.90 -9.57 -5.80
N VAL A 401 6.90 -8.36 -5.25
CA VAL A 401 8.06 -7.47 -5.20
C VAL A 401 8.64 -7.33 -3.81
N GLN A 402 7.90 -7.77 -2.80
CA GLN A 402 8.31 -7.79 -1.39
C GLN A 402 7.37 -8.67 -0.57
N GLY A 403 7.85 -9.19 0.55
CA GLY A 403 7.06 -9.88 1.56
C GLY A 403 7.20 -9.24 2.93
N LYS A 404 6.16 -9.30 3.76
CA LYS A 404 6.13 -8.74 5.12
C LYS A 404 5.38 -9.65 6.06
N VAL A 405 5.92 -9.86 7.26
CA VAL A 405 5.29 -10.69 8.30
C VAL A 405 5.47 -10.04 9.67
N THR A 406 4.39 -10.03 10.45
CA THR A 406 4.43 -9.65 11.85
C THR A 406 3.66 -10.63 12.73
N THR A 407 3.96 -10.63 14.03
CA THR A 407 3.21 -11.34 15.06
C THR A 407 2.69 -10.34 16.10
N ALA A 408 1.74 -10.74 16.93
CA ALA A 408 1.26 -9.89 18.00
C ALA A 408 2.39 -9.39 18.93
N ALA A 409 3.39 -10.24 19.19
CA ALA A 409 4.55 -9.87 20.00
C ALA A 409 5.40 -8.78 19.31
N LEU A 410 5.68 -8.94 18.02
CA LEU A 410 6.43 -7.96 17.24
C LEU A 410 5.64 -6.67 17.04
N ALA A 411 4.37 -6.76 16.66
CA ALA A 411 3.52 -5.60 16.40
C ALA A 411 3.30 -4.73 17.65
N LYS A 412 3.25 -5.33 18.85
CA LYS A 412 3.20 -4.61 20.12
C LYS A 412 4.41 -3.69 20.33
N GLU A 413 5.55 -4.08 19.79
CA GLU A 413 6.79 -3.31 19.83
C GLU A 413 7.02 -2.50 18.55
N LEU A 414 6.03 -2.42 17.67
CA LEU A 414 6.12 -1.80 16.35
C LEU A 414 7.31 -2.38 15.57
N LYS A 415 7.26 -3.72 15.31
CA LYS A 415 8.27 -4.46 14.56
C LYS A 415 7.60 -5.37 13.54
N PHE A 416 8.29 -5.58 12.41
CA PHE A 416 7.92 -6.61 11.43
C PHE A 416 9.13 -7.10 10.63
N TRP A 417 9.05 -8.32 10.14
CA TRP A 417 9.96 -8.86 9.15
C TRP A 417 9.58 -8.40 7.76
N ALA A 418 10.55 -7.95 6.97
CA ALA A 418 10.36 -7.58 5.57
C ALA A 418 11.50 -8.11 4.70
N ARG A 419 11.16 -8.47 3.47
CA ARG A 419 12.10 -8.83 2.41
C ARG A 419 11.82 -7.99 1.18
N MET A 420 12.82 -7.26 0.69
CA MET A 420 12.75 -6.57 -0.60
C MET A 420 13.16 -7.53 -1.71
N GLY A 421 12.46 -7.47 -2.86
CA GLY A 421 12.55 -8.45 -3.93
C GLY A 421 11.62 -9.64 -3.71
N HIS A 422 11.70 -10.65 -4.59
CA HIS A 422 10.84 -11.82 -4.45
C HIS A 422 10.98 -12.48 -3.08
N PRO A 423 9.88 -12.78 -2.38
CA PRO A 423 9.91 -13.44 -1.08
C PRO A 423 10.67 -14.79 -1.09
N CYS A 424 10.69 -15.49 -2.22
CA CYS A 424 11.44 -16.75 -2.39
C CYS A 424 12.96 -16.58 -2.44
N GLY A 425 13.45 -15.38 -2.76
CA GLY A 425 14.89 -15.13 -2.89
C GLY A 425 15.41 -15.13 -4.32
N GLU A 426 14.57 -15.27 -5.33
CA GLU A 426 14.96 -15.18 -6.74
C GLU A 426 15.19 -13.71 -7.15
N ASP A 427 16.26 -13.46 -7.90
CA ASP A 427 16.52 -12.14 -8.48
C ASP A 427 15.82 -12.00 -9.84
N PHE A 428 15.21 -10.85 -10.09
CA PHE A 428 14.80 -10.45 -11.45
C PHE A 428 15.91 -9.63 -12.10
N ILE A 429 16.33 -10.04 -13.31
CA ILE A 429 17.42 -9.38 -14.06
C ILE A 429 16.85 -8.78 -15.36
N ALA A 430 16.65 -7.46 -15.38
CA ALA A 430 16.02 -6.73 -16.47
C ALA A 430 16.67 -6.98 -17.84
N SER A 431 18.00 -6.98 -17.91
CA SER A 431 18.74 -7.19 -19.16
C SER A 431 18.57 -8.60 -19.74
N THR A 432 18.36 -9.61 -18.89
CA THR A 432 18.04 -10.98 -19.31
C THR A 432 16.60 -11.09 -19.76
N PHE A 433 15.71 -10.45 -19.00
CA PHE A 433 14.28 -10.41 -19.32
C PHE A 433 14.01 -9.78 -20.70
N PHE A 434 14.58 -8.61 -20.99
CA PHE A 434 14.38 -7.94 -22.29
C PHE A 434 14.90 -8.73 -23.50
N LYS A 435 15.93 -9.56 -23.33
CA LYS A 435 16.40 -10.44 -24.41
C LYS A 435 15.37 -11.53 -24.74
N ALA A 436 14.68 -12.04 -23.73
CA ALA A 436 13.64 -13.06 -23.89
C ALA A 436 12.30 -12.45 -24.32
N HIS A 437 12.00 -11.24 -23.87
CA HIS A 437 10.72 -10.55 -24.03
C HIS A 437 10.90 -9.12 -24.58
N PRO A 438 11.30 -8.97 -25.86
CA PRO A 438 11.56 -7.67 -26.47
C PRO A 438 10.31 -6.77 -26.57
N GLU A 439 9.11 -7.32 -26.47
CA GLU A 439 7.85 -6.58 -26.40
C GLU A 439 7.76 -5.64 -25.22
N TYR A 440 8.54 -5.88 -24.14
CA TYR A 440 8.63 -5.02 -22.96
C TYR A 440 9.84 -4.08 -22.98
N GLN A 441 10.65 -4.05 -24.04
CA GLN A 441 11.85 -3.20 -24.18
C GLN A 441 11.56 -1.72 -23.92
N TRP A 442 10.34 -1.27 -24.14
CA TRP A 442 9.93 0.10 -23.87
C TRP A 442 10.07 0.51 -22.41
N GLN A 443 10.15 -0.45 -21.46
CA GLN A 443 10.35 -0.18 -20.04
C GLN A 443 11.83 0.03 -19.66
N GLU A 444 12.78 -0.25 -20.55
CA GLU A 444 14.22 -0.17 -20.30
C GLU A 444 14.70 1.14 -19.64
N PRO A 445 14.14 2.32 -19.95
CA PRO A 445 14.57 3.55 -19.29
C PRO A 445 14.39 3.57 -17.77
N PHE A 446 13.48 2.76 -17.21
CA PHE A 446 13.13 2.77 -15.80
C PHE A 446 13.06 1.40 -15.13
N LEU A 447 12.83 0.31 -15.86
CA LEU A 447 12.85 -1.04 -15.29
C LEU A 447 14.28 -1.46 -14.99
N ARG A 448 14.54 -1.77 -13.75
CA ARG A 448 15.86 -2.16 -13.21
C ARG A 448 15.83 -3.61 -12.74
N ASP A 449 17.02 -4.14 -12.42
CA ASP A 449 17.13 -5.40 -11.70
C ASP A 449 16.46 -5.26 -10.32
N MET A 450 15.66 -6.25 -9.95
CA MET A 450 15.09 -6.37 -8.62
C MET A 450 15.78 -7.51 -7.89
N LYS A 451 16.64 -7.13 -6.95
CA LYS A 451 17.39 -8.10 -6.14
C LYS A 451 16.58 -8.55 -4.94
N ALA A 452 16.57 -9.85 -4.70
CA ALA A 452 16.00 -10.40 -3.49
C ALA A 452 17.00 -10.30 -2.34
N HIS A 453 16.63 -9.53 -1.31
CA HIS A 453 17.43 -9.33 -0.12
C HIS A 453 17.05 -10.34 0.99
N PRO A 454 17.86 -10.53 2.03
CA PRO A 454 17.47 -11.38 3.16
C PRO A 454 16.30 -10.79 3.93
N TRP A 455 15.46 -11.63 4.52
CA TRP A 455 14.46 -11.23 5.50
C TRP A 455 15.12 -10.41 6.61
N THR A 456 14.60 -9.25 6.89
CA THR A 456 15.19 -8.27 7.81
C THR A 456 14.13 -7.79 8.79
N LEU A 457 14.46 -7.82 10.09
CA LEU A 457 13.57 -7.27 11.11
C LEU A 457 13.72 -5.74 11.14
N PHE A 458 12.62 -5.03 10.92
CA PHE A 458 12.52 -3.59 11.11
C PHE A 458 11.76 -3.29 12.40
N GLU A 459 12.16 -2.21 13.05
CA GLU A 459 11.58 -1.73 14.30
C GLU A 459 11.46 -0.21 14.28
N ALA A 460 10.42 0.31 14.92
CA ALA A 460 10.29 1.71 15.21
C ALA A 460 11.41 2.15 16.17
N LYS A 461 12.03 3.33 15.93
CA LYS A 461 13.23 3.82 16.60
C LYS A 461 13.03 4.11 18.11
#